data_f6d415d0a57015c737b2796f475991f7
#
_entry.id   f6d415d0a57015c737b2796f475991f7
#
_cell.length_a   1.000
_cell.length_b   1.000
_cell.length_c   1.000
_cell.angle_alpha   90.00
_cell.angle_beta   90.00
_cell.angle_gamma   90.00
#
_symmetry.space_group_name_H-M   'P 1'
#
loop_
_entity.id
_entity.type
_entity.pdbx_description
1 polymer ?
#
loop_
_entity_poly.entity_id
_entity_poly.type
_entity_poly.pdbx_seq_one_letter_code
_entity_poly.pdbx_strand_id
1 'polypeptide(L)'
;MNKTELTKLNVGYNLDWLMNLDPRGYGVCRILYDGAIKYTGKPLSLNGAEGLVKNIKKGEKVFILTGFILLPWNEAETDGIISSTVFARFVIRAFGAKPVMLVPEQCEKAIKAMSEVLGVDITYDIDNIPDNTICIVSFTKDKSKEEEQTQEILSHGLPCAVISNEAPGRNKNGYYHNAVGVNTTDIEAKYDVLGNVKAEVFIIFLSVTLAMSLVWALLKNI
;
A
#
# COMPACT_ATOMS: atom_id res chain seq x y z
N MET A 1 29.14 1.71 -14.38
CA MET A 1 27.98 2.56 -14.01
C MET A 1 28.12 3.88 -14.75
N ASN A 2 27.12 4.28 -15.51
CA ASN A 2 27.15 5.57 -16.23
C ASN A 2 26.65 6.72 -15.34
N LYS A 3 26.77 7.98 -15.82
CA LYS A 3 26.38 9.19 -15.05
C LYS A 3 24.90 9.17 -14.65
N THR A 4 24.02 8.71 -15.53
CA THR A 4 22.57 8.66 -15.27
C THR A 4 22.24 7.65 -14.16
N GLU A 5 22.84 6.48 -14.19
CA GLU A 5 22.68 5.45 -13.15
C GLU A 5 23.19 5.94 -11.79
N LEU A 6 24.35 6.60 -11.77
CA LEU A 6 24.88 7.19 -10.54
C LEU A 6 23.94 8.27 -9.98
N THR A 7 23.38 9.11 -10.85
CA THR A 7 22.42 10.14 -10.44
C THR A 7 21.17 9.54 -9.83
N LYS A 8 20.59 8.49 -10.46
CA LYS A 8 19.42 7.78 -9.93
C LYS A 8 19.69 7.19 -8.54
N LEU A 9 20.83 6.52 -8.37
CA LEU A 9 21.23 5.97 -7.08
C LEU A 9 21.37 7.05 -5.99
N ASN A 10 22.04 8.16 -6.31
CA ASN A 10 22.22 9.27 -5.36
C ASN A 10 20.89 9.90 -4.95
N VAL A 11 19.99 10.13 -5.90
CA VAL A 11 18.63 10.62 -5.61
C VAL A 11 17.89 9.63 -4.73
N GLY A 12 17.93 8.35 -5.07
CA GLY A 12 17.30 7.29 -4.28
C GLY A 12 17.81 7.25 -2.84
N TYR A 13 19.12 7.25 -2.63
CA TYR A 13 19.71 7.28 -1.28
C TYR A 13 19.32 8.53 -0.50
N ASN A 14 19.32 9.70 -1.14
CA ASN A 14 18.94 10.94 -0.46
C ASN A 14 17.46 10.94 -0.05
N LEU A 15 16.56 10.42 -0.90
CA LEU A 15 15.15 10.25 -0.55
C LEU A 15 14.95 9.25 0.58
N ASP A 16 15.61 8.11 0.51
CA ASP A 16 15.55 7.10 1.56
C ASP A 16 16.06 7.64 2.90
N TRP A 17 17.14 8.44 2.89
CA TRP A 17 17.65 9.10 4.08
C TRP A 17 16.65 10.07 4.70
N LEU A 18 15.99 10.87 3.87
CA LEU A 18 14.96 11.81 4.31
C LEU A 18 13.75 11.07 4.92
N MET A 19 13.28 9.99 4.27
CA MET A 19 12.15 9.20 4.74
C MET A 19 12.48 8.37 5.99
N ASN A 20 13.76 8.01 6.18
CA ASN A 20 14.22 7.19 7.29
C ASN A 20 14.70 8.01 8.49
N LEU A 21 14.35 9.29 8.55
CA LEU A 21 14.53 10.10 9.75
C LEU A 21 13.73 9.46 10.89
N ASP A 22 14.41 9.23 12.01
CA ASP A 22 13.78 8.68 13.22
C ASP A 22 13.63 9.79 14.28
N PRO A 23 12.62 10.67 14.16
CA PRO A 23 12.46 11.81 15.06
C PRO A 23 12.15 11.40 16.49
N ARG A 24 11.71 10.16 16.71
CA ARG A 24 11.45 9.60 18.04
C ARG A 24 12.70 8.97 18.65
N GLY A 25 13.74 8.70 17.85
CA GLY A 25 15.01 8.13 18.31
C GLY A 25 14.97 6.69 18.78
N TYR A 26 14.00 5.89 18.33
CA TYR A 26 13.88 4.49 18.72
C TYR A 26 14.88 3.57 18.01
N GLY A 27 15.51 4.03 16.93
CA GLY A 27 16.48 3.27 16.15
C GLY A 27 15.91 2.14 15.29
N VAL A 28 14.63 1.85 15.38
CA VAL A 28 13.97 0.74 14.68
C VAL A 28 13.95 0.96 13.17
N CYS A 29 13.64 2.18 12.73
CA CYS A 29 13.58 2.53 11.30
C CYS A 29 14.91 2.22 10.60
N ARG A 30 16.03 2.56 11.24
CA ARG A 30 17.37 2.31 10.68
C ARG A 30 17.68 0.82 10.54
N ILE A 31 17.36 0.03 11.55
CA ILE A 31 17.56 -1.43 11.53
C ILE A 31 16.76 -2.08 10.40
N LEU A 32 15.50 -1.68 10.25
CA LEU A 32 14.62 -2.18 9.20
C LEU A 32 15.09 -1.75 7.80
N TYR A 33 15.51 -0.49 7.66
CA TYR A 33 16.07 0.01 6.42
C TYR A 33 17.33 -0.73 5.98
N ASP A 34 18.27 -0.94 6.91
CA ASP A 34 19.52 -1.68 6.63
C ASP A 34 19.22 -3.13 6.17
N GLY A 35 18.22 -3.77 6.78
CA GLY A 35 17.75 -5.08 6.34
C GLY A 35 17.14 -5.06 4.95
N ALA A 36 16.28 -4.10 4.67
CA ALA A 36 15.62 -3.94 3.38
C ALA A 36 16.60 -3.61 2.24
N ILE A 37 17.60 -2.75 2.49
CA ILE A 37 18.66 -2.45 1.51
C ILE A 37 19.51 -3.70 1.20
N LYS A 38 19.83 -4.51 2.18
CA LYS A 38 20.53 -5.78 1.94
C LYS A 38 19.75 -6.73 1.06
N TYR A 39 18.42 -6.75 1.20
CA TYR A 39 17.52 -7.56 0.38
C TYR A 39 17.38 -7.03 -1.03
N THR A 40 17.16 -5.72 -1.21
CA THR A 40 16.89 -5.09 -2.52
C THR A 40 18.16 -4.80 -3.32
N GLY A 41 19.31 -4.65 -2.67
CA GLY A 41 20.60 -4.30 -3.27
C GLY A 41 20.70 -2.86 -3.79
N LYS A 42 19.65 -2.03 -3.57
CA LYS A 42 19.59 -0.63 -4.02
C LYS A 42 18.59 0.18 -3.16
N PRO A 43 18.61 1.54 -3.25
CA PRO A 43 17.67 2.39 -2.51
C PRO A 43 16.22 1.97 -2.70
N LEU A 44 15.43 1.96 -1.62
CA LEU A 44 14.05 1.48 -1.64
C LEU A 44 13.15 2.35 -2.51
N SER A 45 13.30 3.68 -2.42
CA SER A 45 12.58 4.64 -3.27
C SER A 45 12.89 4.43 -4.76
N LEU A 46 14.16 4.20 -5.12
CA LEU A 46 14.54 3.89 -6.50
C LEU A 46 13.96 2.56 -6.95
N ASN A 47 14.03 1.53 -6.10
CA ASN A 47 13.48 0.21 -6.40
C ASN A 47 11.96 0.29 -6.65
N GLY A 48 11.25 1.01 -5.79
CA GLY A 48 9.82 1.25 -5.94
C GLY A 48 9.49 2.00 -7.24
N ALA A 49 10.19 3.11 -7.51
CA ALA A 49 9.97 3.90 -8.72
C ALA A 49 10.22 3.11 -10.02
N GLU A 50 11.32 2.35 -10.08
CA GLU A 50 11.61 1.49 -11.24
C GLU A 50 10.55 0.40 -11.41
N GLY A 51 10.07 -0.18 -10.30
CA GLY A 51 9.01 -1.16 -10.32
C GLY A 51 7.69 -0.59 -10.83
N LEU A 52 7.29 0.61 -10.38
CA LEU A 52 6.10 1.30 -10.88
C LEU A 52 6.18 1.53 -12.40
N VAL A 53 7.28 2.13 -12.85
CA VAL A 53 7.50 2.43 -14.29
C VAL A 53 7.50 1.18 -15.15
N LYS A 54 8.07 0.08 -14.64
CA LYS A 54 8.14 -1.20 -15.36
C LYS A 54 6.78 -1.87 -15.48
N ASN A 55 5.98 -1.86 -14.41
CA ASN A 55 4.82 -2.73 -14.29
C ASN A 55 3.49 -2.02 -14.57
N ILE A 56 3.34 -0.72 -14.26
CA ILE A 56 2.07 -0.03 -14.45
C ILE A 56 1.90 0.40 -15.91
N LYS A 57 0.79 -0.01 -16.53
CA LYS A 57 0.42 0.34 -17.91
C LYS A 57 -0.88 1.14 -17.93
N LYS A 58 -1.04 1.92 -19.00
CA LYS A 58 -2.27 2.68 -19.22
C LYS A 58 -3.49 1.75 -19.30
N GLY A 59 -4.54 2.11 -18.59
CA GLY A 59 -5.82 1.37 -18.53
C GLY A 59 -5.83 0.15 -17.62
N GLU A 60 -4.68 -0.29 -17.10
CA GLU A 60 -4.61 -1.44 -16.18
C GLU A 60 -4.96 -1.05 -14.75
N LYS A 61 -5.49 -2.01 -13.99
CA LYS A 61 -5.86 -1.82 -12.59
C LYS A 61 -4.63 -1.82 -11.69
N VAL A 62 -4.60 -0.89 -10.73
CA VAL A 62 -3.62 -0.83 -9.64
C VAL A 62 -4.38 -0.90 -8.33
N PHE A 63 -4.16 -1.95 -7.55
CA PHE A 63 -4.77 -2.06 -6.22
C PHE A 63 -3.98 -1.26 -5.19
N ILE A 64 -4.68 -0.48 -4.39
CA ILE A 64 -4.11 0.33 -3.30
C ILE A 64 -4.81 -0.07 -2.01
N LEU A 65 -4.04 -0.60 -1.07
CA LEU A 65 -4.50 -1.07 0.23
C LEU A 65 -4.15 -0.02 1.27
N THR A 66 -5.11 0.35 2.12
CA THR A 66 -4.90 1.25 3.26
C THR A 66 -5.99 1.08 4.31
N GLY A 67 -5.86 1.74 5.45
CA GLY A 67 -6.90 1.84 6.46
C GLY A 67 -6.60 1.06 7.74
N PHE A 68 -5.42 1.26 8.31
CA PHE A 68 -5.10 0.80 9.65
C PHE A 68 -6.05 1.44 10.67
N ILE A 69 -6.65 0.63 11.54
CA ILE A 69 -7.67 1.09 12.50
C ILE A 69 -7.06 1.44 13.86
N LEU A 70 -7.34 2.65 14.32
CA LEU A 70 -6.86 3.16 15.58
C LEU A 70 -7.85 2.93 16.73
N LEU A 71 -7.36 2.35 17.83
CA LEU A 71 -8.09 2.23 19.08
C LEU A 71 -7.79 3.43 20.01
N PRO A 72 -8.75 3.88 20.81
CA PRO A 72 -10.10 3.33 21.05
C PRO A 72 -11.18 3.87 20.09
N TRP A 73 -10.83 4.74 19.13
CA TRP A 73 -11.82 5.45 18.30
C TRP A 73 -12.48 4.55 17.25
N ASN A 74 -11.86 3.43 16.89
CA ASN A 74 -12.30 2.53 15.81
C ASN A 74 -12.43 3.24 14.46
N GLU A 75 -11.57 4.23 14.23
CA GLU A 75 -11.46 5.00 12.99
C GLU A 75 -10.16 4.67 12.30
N ALA A 76 -10.16 4.81 10.97
CA ALA A 76 -8.93 4.59 10.19
C ALA A 76 -7.94 5.75 10.35
N GLU A 77 -6.64 5.42 10.36
CA GLU A 77 -5.56 6.38 10.43
C GLU A 77 -5.58 7.32 9.21
N THR A 78 -5.48 8.63 9.46
CA THR A 78 -5.72 9.63 8.40
C THR A 78 -4.58 9.75 7.40
N ASP A 79 -3.34 9.54 7.80
CA ASP A 79 -2.16 9.67 6.94
C ASP A 79 -2.17 8.60 5.84
N GLY A 80 -2.53 7.35 6.15
CA GLY A 80 -2.73 6.29 5.18
C GLY A 80 -3.80 6.64 4.14
N ILE A 81 -4.94 7.16 4.58
CA ILE A 81 -6.04 7.55 3.68
C ILE A 81 -5.62 8.70 2.76
N ILE A 82 -5.02 9.75 3.33
CA ILE A 82 -4.61 10.95 2.58
C ILE A 82 -3.55 10.58 1.55
N SER A 83 -2.47 9.93 1.98
CA SER A 83 -1.35 9.56 1.11
C SER A 83 -1.76 8.57 0.02
N SER A 84 -2.63 7.60 0.32
CA SER A 84 -3.16 6.65 -0.66
C SER A 84 -4.05 7.32 -1.70
N THR A 85 -4.88 8.29 -1.31
CA THR A 85 -5.73 9.02 -2.26
C THR A 85 -4.91 9.93 -3.17
N VAL A 86 -3.88 10.61 -2.63
CA VAL A 86 -2.91 11.37 -3.42
C VAL A 86 -2.15 10.46 -4.37
N PHE A 87 -1.74 9.27 -3.91
CA PHE A 87 -1.04 8.29 -4.73
C PHE A 87 -1.95 7.72 -5.85
N ALA A 88 -3.23 7.49 -5.57
CA ALA A 88 -4.20 7.09 -6.60
C ALA A 88 -4.29 8.14 -7.72
N ARG A 89 -4.38 9.44 -7.35
CA ARG A 89 -4.32 10.53 -8.33
C ARG A 89 -3.00 10.53 -9.12
N PHE A 90 -1.88 10.28 -8.46
CA PHE A 90 -0.58 10.15 -9.14
C PHE A 90 -0.60 9.01 -10.16
N VAL A 91 -1.13 7.84 -9.81
CA VAL A 91 -1.27 6.68 -10.71
C VAL A 91 -2.09 7.03 -11.95
N ILE A 92 -3.22 7.76 -11.78
CA ILE A 92 -4.03 8.25 -12.89
C ILE A 92 -3.20 9.20 -13.79
N ARG A 93 -2.55 10.21 -13.21
CA ARG A 93 -1.90 11.27 -13.96
C ARG A 93 -0.60 10.83 -14.63
N ALA A 94 0.20 10.02 -13.94
CA ALA A 94 1.50 9.59 -14.43
C ALA A 94 1.42 8.42 -15.42
N PHE A 95 0.47 7.51 -15.24
CA PHE A 95 0.39 6.27 -16.00
C PHE A 95 -0.90 6.10 -16.80
N GLY A 96 -1.95 6.87 -16.50
CA GLY A 96 -3.29 6.64 -17.08
C GLY A 96 -3.87 5.30 -16.65
N ALA A 97 -3.43 4.76 -15.51
CA ALA A 97 -3.92 3.50 -14.96
C ALA A 97 -5.19 3.72 -14.11
N LYS A 98 -5.84 2.64 -13.72
CA LYS A 98 -7.12 2.60 -13.02
C LYS A 98 -6.91 2.19 -11.55
N PRO A 99 -6.81 3.14 -10.60
CA PRO A 99 -6.65 2.82 -9.20
C PRO A 99 -7.93 2.22 -8.61
N VAL A 100 -7.78 1.12 -7.89
CA VAL A 100 -8.82 0.47 -7.09
C VAL A 100 -8.35 0.48 -5.64
N MET A 101 -8.99 1.29 -4.81
CA MET A 101 -8.69 1.36 -3.39
C MET A 101 -9.49 0.30 -2.64
N LEU A 102 -8.79 -0.70 -2.09
CA LEU A 102 -9.36 -1.73 -1.23
C LEU A 102 -9.19 -1.26 0.21
N VAL A 103 -10.29 -0.95 0.87
CA VAL A 103 -10.29 -0.24 2.16
C VAL A 103 -11.40 -0.76 3.09
N PRO A 104 -11.25 -0.66 4.41
CA PRO A 104 -12.39 -0.85 5.30
C PRO A 104 -13.41 0.28 5.11
N GLU A 105 -14.68 0.00 5.37
CA GLU A 105 -15.80 0.93 5.16
C GLU A 105 -15.56 2.31 5.82
N GLN A 106 -14.90 2.35 6.96
CA GLN A 106 -14.57 3.58 7.69
C GLN A 106 -13.77 4.60 6.87
N CYS A 107 -12.99 4.15 5.88
CA CYS A 107 -12.16 5.03 5.05
C CYS A 107 -12.95 5.79 4.00
N GLU A 108 -14.12 5.29 3.59
CA GLU A 108 -14.84 5.76 2.41
C GLU A 108 -15.16 7.26 2.45
N LYS A 109 -15.70 7.74 3.57
CA LYS A 109 -16.05 9.14 3.76
C LYS A 109 -14.86 10.08 3.57
N ALA A 110 -13.71 9.71 4.13
CA ALA A 110 -12.49 10.51 4.04
C ALA A 110 -11.91 10.48 2.62
N ILE A 111 -11.93 9.33 1.94
CA ILE A 111 -11.48 9.20 0.55
C ILE A 111 -12.35 10.07 -0.37
N LYS A 112 -13.67 10.07 -0.20
CA LYS A 112 -14.58 10.94 -0.97
C LYS A 112 -14.25 12.42 -0.79
N ALA A 113 -14.11 12.88 0.45
CA ALA A 113 -13.76 14.26 0.74
C ALA A 113 -12.40 14.65 0.13
N MET A 114 -11.40 13.77 0.20
CA MET A 114 -10.10 13.98 -0.44
C MET A 114 -10.18 14.01 -1.96
N SER A 115 -11.00 13.14 -2.55
CA SER A 115 -11.17 13.06 -4.01
C SER A 115 -11.77 14.36 -4.58
N GLU A 116 -12.75 14.96 -3.88
CA GLU A 116 -13.30 16.27 -4.23
C GLU A 116 -12.21 17.35 -4.26
N VAL A 117 -11.36 17.42 -3.23
CA VAL A 117 -10.24 18.38 -3.16
C VAL A 117 -9.23 18.15 -4.28
N LEU A 118 -8.98 16.89 -4.62
CA LEU A 118 -8.02 16.50 -5.65
C LEU A 118 -8.57 16.62 -7.07
N GLY A 119 -9.86 16.85 -7.25
CA GLY A 119 -10.51 16.89 -8.55
C GLY A 119 -10.48 15.54 -9.26
N VAL A 120 -10.76 14.46 -8.52
CA VAL A 120 -10.83 13.08 -9.01
C VAL A 120 -12.20 12.51 -8.66
N ASP A 121 -12.83 11.82 -9.60
CA ASP A 121 -14.13 11.21 -9.42
C ASP A 121 -14.04 9.87 -8.66
N ILE A 122 -15.17 9.41 -8.12
CA ILE A 122 -15.31 8.14 -7.43
C ILE A 122 -16.29 7.23 -8.18
N THR A 123 -15.95 5.95 -8.26
CA THR A 123 -16.87 4.88 -8.69
C THR A 123 -16.81 3.68 -7.72
N TYR A 124 -17.81 2.83 -7.76
CA TYR A 124 -17.85 1.52 -7.09
C TYR A 124 -17.91 0.36 -8.11
N ASP A 125 -17.95 0.69 -9.41
CA ASP A 125 -17.93 -0.29 -10.48
C ASP A 125 -16.49 -0.61 -10.88
N ILE A 126 -16.00 -1.77 -10.43
CA ILE A 126 -14.63 -2.22 -10.68
C ILE A 126 -14.40 -2.62 -12.15
N ASP A 127 -15.46 -2.93 -12.89
CA ASP A 127 -15.35 -3.33 -14.30
C ASP A 127 -15.30 -2.12 -15.24
N ASN A 128 -15.96 -1.02 -14.85
CA ASN A 128 -16.06 0.17 -15.68
C ASN A 128 -15.55 1.41 -14.93
N ILE A 129 -14.22 1.51 -14.79
CA ILE A 129 -13.59 2.66 -14.14
C ILE A 129 -13.33 3.74 -15.18
N PRO A 130 -14.02 4.90 -15.16
CA PRO A 130 -13.78 6.00 -16.09
C PRO A 130 -12.38 6.59 -15.95
N ASP A 131 -12.00 7.46 -16.88
CA ASP A 131 -10.78 8.26 -16.73
C ASP A 131 -10.93 9.24 -15.56
N ASN A 132 -9.82 9.60 -14.93
CA ASN A 132 -9.76 10.48 -13.77
C ASN A 132 -10.59 10.00 -12.56
N THR A 133 -10.78 8.68 -12.41
CA THR A 133 -11.68 8.11 -11.40
C THR A 133 -10.93 7.11 -10.51
N ILE A 134 -11.23 7.10 -9.23
CA ILE A 134 -10.81 6.11 -8.24
C ILE A 134 -11.97 5.14 -8.01
N CYS A 135 -11.73 3.86 -8.14
CA CYS A 135 -12.70 2.84 -7.72
C CYS A 135 -12.48 2.52 -6.23
N ILE A 136 -13.56 2.54 -5.43
CA ILE A 136 -13.52 2.13 -4.03
C ILE A 136 -14.20 0.77 -3.90
N VAL A 137 -13.52 -0.17 -3.24
CA VAL A 137 -14.06 -1.48 -2.88
C VAL A 137 -13.88 -1.68 -1.39
N SER A 138 -14.99 -1.87 -0.67
CA SER A 138 -14.94 -2.19 0.75
C SER A 138 -14.40 -3.60 0.96
N PHE A 139 -13.36 -3.74 1.79
CA PHE A 139 -12.72 -5.02 2.08
C PHE A 139 -13.11 -5.55 3.46
N THR A 140 -13.31 -6.86 3.54
CA THR A 140 -13.84 -7.51 4.74
C THR A 140 -12.86 -7.51 5.92
N LYS A 141 -13.41 -7.41 7.11
CA LYS A 141 -12.73 -7.66 8.39
C LYS A 141 -12.97 -9.09 8.89
N ASP A 142 -13.90 -9.80 8.29
CA ASP A 142 -14.26 -11.16 8.64
C ASP A 142 -13.30 -12.15 7.97
N LYS A 143 -12.52 -12.85 8.80
CA LYS A 143 -11.57 -13.86 8.35
C LYS A 143 -12.22 -14.99 7.55
N SER A 144 -13.47 -15.32 7.83
CA SER A 144 -14.18 -16.40 7.11
C SER A 144 -14.53 -16.03 5.67
N LYS A 145 -14.54 -14.74 5.34
CA LYS A 145 -14.89 -14.19 4.01
C LYS A 145 -13.68 -13.70 3.22
N GLU A 146 -12.48 -13.71 3.80
CA GLU A 146 -11.31 -13.12 3.18
C GLU A 146 -10.95 -13.76 1.84
N GLU A 147 -11.01 -15.08 1.75
CA GLU A 147 -10.70 -15.83 0.51
C GLU A 147 -11.78 -15.62 -0.56
N GLU A 148 -13.06 -15.75 -0.18
CA GLU A 148 -14.19 -15.58 -1.10
C GLU A 148 -14.15 -14.17 -1.73
N GLN A 149 -14.05 -13.13 -0.91
CA GLN A 149 -14.02 -11.76 -1.41
C GLN A 149 -12.76 -11.49 -2.25
N THR A 150 -11.62 -12.05 -1.87
CA THR A 150 -10.40 -11.93 -2.67
C THR A 150 -10.60 -12.54 -4.06
N GLN A 151 -11.17 -13.74 -4.15
CA GLN A 151 -11.44 -14.39 -5.43
C GLN A 151 -12.45 -13.62 -6.27
N GLU A 152 -13.49 -13.08 -5.64
CA GLU A 152 -14.46 -12.21 -6.30
C GLU A 152 -13.75 -10.99 -6.93
N ILE A 153 -12.98 -10.22 -6.14
CA ILE A 153 -12.25 -9.04 -6.63
C ILE A 153 -11.30 -9.40 -7.78
N LEU A 154 -10.56 -10.51 -7.67
CA LEU A 154 -9.63 -10.95 -8.70
C LEU A 154 -10.32 -11.48 -9.96
N SER A 155 -11.59 -11.92 -9.86
CA SER A 155 -12.38 -12.35 -11.02
C SER A 155 -12.67 -11.20 -11.99
N HIS A 156 -12.66 -9.95 -11.50
CA HIS A 156 -12.78 -8.73 -12.31
C HIS A 156 -11.46 -8.36 -13.04
N GLY A 157 -10.44 -9.18 -12.94
CA GLY A 157 -9.14 -9.01 -13.58
C GLY A 157 -8.01 -8.75 -12.58
N LEU A 158 -6.84 -9.32 -12.88
CA LEU A 158 -5.66 -9.16 -12.05
C LEU A 158 -5.14 -7.72 -12.12
N PRO A 159 -4.69 -7.14 -11.00
CA PRO A 159 -4.00 -5.85 -11.02
C PRO A 159 -2.59 -6.01 -11.59
N CYS A 160 -2.06 -4.98 -12.26
CA CYS A 160 -0.66 -4.95 -12.67
C CYS A 160 0.29 -4.62 -11.51
N ALA A 161 -0.24 -4.01 -10.45
CA ALA A 161 0.49 -3.73 -9.21
C ALA A 161 -0.44 -3.71 -8.01
N VAL A 162 0.08 -4.08 -6.84
CA VAL A 162 -0.57 -3.91 -5.54
C VAL A 162 0.32 -3.00 -4.69
N ILE A 163 -0.25 -1.92 -4.20
CA ILE A 163 0.40 -0.92 -3.36
C ILE A 163 -0.20 -1.01 -1.96
N SER A 164 0.59 -1.41 -0.99
CA SER A 164 0.18 -1.42 0.42
C SER A 164 0.75 -0.20 1.12
N ASN A 165 -0.11 0.68 1.61
CA ASN A 165 0.25 1.93 2.27
C ASN A 165 -0.54 2.09 3.57
N GLU A 166 0.14 2.04 4.72
CA GLU A 166 -0.49 2.03 6.04
C GLU A 166 -1.66 1.03 6.12
N ALA A 167 -1.43 -0.16 5.57
CA ALA A 167 -2.37 -1.26 5.63
C ALA A 167 -1.94 -2.29 6.68
N PRO A 168 -2.87 -2.88 7.43
CA PRO A 168 -2.55 -3.89 8.42
C PRO A 168 -2.02 -5.18 7.79
N GLY A 169 -1.14 -5.87 8.52
CA GLY A 169 -0.59 -7.16 8.12
C GLY A 169 -0.52 -8.16 9.27
N ARG A 170 -0.79 -9.43 8.99
CA ARG A 170 -0.71 -10.53 9.97
C ARG A 170 0.74 -10.86 10.35
N ASN A 171 0.96 -11.17 11.61
CA ASN A 171 2.18 -11.83 12.03
C ASN A 171 2.16 -13.34 11.65
N LYS A 172 3.27 -14.05 11.91
CA LYS A 172 3.38 -15.50 11.62
C LYS A 172 2.33 -16.39 12.28
N ASN A 173 1.66 -15.90 13.34
CA ASN A 173 0.62 -16.62 14.08
C ASN A 173 -0.79 -16.26 13.57
N GLY A 174 -0.91 -15.40 12.55
CA GLY A 174 -2.18 -14.99 11.97
C GLY A 174 -2.89 -13.85 12.69
N TYR A 175 -2.21 -13.13 13.60
CA TYR A 175 -2.78 -12.02 14.37
C TYR A 175 -2.24 -10.68 13.89
N TYR A 176 -3.09 -9.65 13.97
CA TYR A 176 -2.73 -8.26 13.73
C TYR A 176 -2.46 -7.54 15.04
N HIS A 177 -1.49 -6.65 15.04
CA HIS A 177 -1.13 -5.86 16.22
C HIS A 177 -0.81 -4.43 15.82
N ASN A 178 -1.16 -3.49 16.69
CA ASN A 178 -0.68 -2.11 16.53
C ASN A 178 0.78 -1.96 17.03
N ALA A 179 1.33 -0.74 16.88
CA ALA A 179 2.71 -0.44 17.25
C ALA A 179 3.08 -0.65 18.72
N VAL A 180 2.08 -0.69 19.61
CA VAL A 180 2.29 -0.95 21.05
C VAL A 180 1.92 -2.38 21.47
N GLY A 181 1.69 -3.27 20.50
CA GLY A 181 1.47 -4.70 20.73
C GLY A 181 0.05 -5.09 21.09
N VAL A 182 -0.91 -4.17 21.00
CA VAL A 182 -2.34 -4.50 21.21
C VAL A 182 -2.84 -5.29 20.00
N ASN A 183 -3.57 -6.38 20.28
CA ASN A 183 -4.18 -7.20 19.24
C ASN A 183 -5.36 -6.45 18.60
N THR A 184 -5.29 -6.25 17.28
CA THR A 184 -6.30 -5.54 16.46
C THR A 184 -6.97 -6.47 15.46
N THR A 185 -6.80 -7.79 15.59
CA THR A 185 -7.23 -8.79 14.61
C THR A 185 -8.69 -8.64 14.20
N ASP A 186 -9.59 -8.37 15.12
CA ASP A 186 -11.03 -8.35 14.84
C ASP A 186 -11.50 -7.06 14.13
N ILE A 187 -10.67 -6.03 14.12
CA ILE A 187 -11.02 -4.70 13.59
C ILE A 187 -10.33 -4.37 12.28
N GLU A 188 -9.29 -5.13 11.90
CA GLU A 188 -8.50 -4.86 10.69
C GLU A 188 -9.05 -5.57 9.46
N ALA A 189 -8.95 -4.94 8.29
CA ALA A 189 -9.24 -5.56 7.01
C ALA A 189 -8.22 -6.66 6.67
N LYS A 190 -8.66 -7.74 6.03
CA LYS A 190 -7.92 -8.99 5.86
C LYS A 190 -7.13 -9.06 4.54
N TYR A 191 -6.30 -8.08 4.26
CA TYR A 191 -5.58 -7.94 2.98
C TYR A 191 -4.52 -8.99 2.68
N ASP A 192 -4.05 -9.74 3.69
CA ASP A 192 -2.91 -10.67 3.53
C ASP A 192 -3.11 -11.72 2.45
N VAL A 193 -4.35 -12.06 2.16
CA VAL A 193 -4.70 -13.03 1.10
C VAL A 193 -4.31 -12.52 -0.27
N LEU A 194 -4.38 -11.20 -0.48
CA LEU A 194 -3.94 -10.54 -1.71
C LEU A 194 -2.41 -10.66 -1.92
N GLY A 195 -1.64 -10.84 -0.85
CA GLY A 195 -0.20 -11.11 -0.93
C GLY A 195 0.15 -12.48 -1.52
N ASN A 196 -0.82 -13.40 -1.63
CA ASN A 196 -0.67 -14.70 -2.26
C ASN A 196 -1.01 -14.69 -3.75
N VAL A 197 -1.41 -13.54 -4.30
CA VAL A 197 -1.66 -13.37 -5.74
C VAL A 197 -0.36 -13.64 -6.50
N LYS A 198 -0.44 -14.52 -7.49
CA LYS A 198 0.67 -15.13 -8.23
C LYS A 198 1.81 -14.18 -8.59
N ALA A 199 3.00 -14.73 -8.74
CA ALA A 199 4.29 -14.10 -9.01
C ALA A 199 4.38 -13.06 -10.16
N GLU A 200 3.31 -12.80 -10.86
CA GLU A 200 3.22 -11.84 -11.97
C GLU A 200 2.78 -10.44 -11.54
N VAL A 201 2.31 -10.27 -10.30
CA VAL A 201 1.85 -8.97 -9.78
C VAL A 201 2.98 -8.29 -9.03
N PHE A 202 3.29 -7.05 -9.42
CA PHE A 202 4.28 -6.24 -8.72
C PHE A 202 3.70 -5.69 -7.42
N ILE A 203 4.29 -6.03 -6.28
CA ILE A 203 3.83 -5.59 -4.97
C ILE A 203 4.80 -4.55 -4.42
N ILE A 204 4.28 -3.38 -4.04
CA ILE A 204 5.01 -2.33 -3.33
C ILE A 204 4.40 -2.11 -1.96
N PHE A 205 5.25 -2.00 -0.98
CA PHE A 205 4.90 -1.55 0.34
C PHE A 205 5.39 -0.11 0.51
N LEU A 206 4.44 0.82 0.71
CA LEU A 206 4.71 2.20 1.09
C LEU A 206 4.35 2.36 2.55
N SER A 207 5.23 2.96 3.32
CA SER A 207 4.93 3.33 4.68
C SER A 207 5.46 4.72 4.94
N VAL A 208 4.60 5.58 5.46
CA VAL A 208 4.94 6.97 5.79
C VAL A 208 5.29 7.11 7.26
N THR A 209 4.77 6.23 8.12
CA THR A 209 5.01 6.27 9.56
C THR A 209 5.05 4.86 10.15
N LEU A 210 6.15 4.52 10.85
CA LEU A 210 6.28 3.32 11.69
C LEU A 210 5.81 1.99 11.06
N ALA A 211 6.34 1.67 9.89
CA ALA A 211 6.10 0.43 9.15
C ALA A 211 6.55 -0.83 9.89
N MET A 212 5.94 -1.12 11.02
CA MET A 212 6.24 -2.35 11.77
C MET A 212 5.50 -3.58 11.24
N SER A 213 4.36 -3.43 10.57
CA SER A 213 3.52 -4.57 10.22
C SER A 213 3.88 -5.26 8.91
N LEU A 214 4.42 -4.57 7.93
CA LEU A 214 4.66 -5.13 6.59
C LEU A 214 6.07 -5.62 6.32
N VAL A 215 7.08 -5.08 6.99
CA VAL A 215 8.42 -5.68 6.97
C VAL A 215 8.39 -7.11 7.52
N TRP A 216 7.47 -7.41 8.44
CA TRP A 216 7.25 -8.78 8.93
C TRP A 216 6.67 -9.74 7.88
N ALA A 217 5.85 -9.26 6.94
CA ALA A 217 5.33 -10.12 5.87
C ALA A 217 6.41 -10.52 4.84
N LEU A 218 7.35 -9.61 4.53
CA LEU A 218 8.50 -9.90 3.67
C LEU A 218 9.51 -10.85 4.32
N LEU A 219 9.68 -10.79 5.64
CA LEU A 219 10.56 -11.67 6.40
C LEU A 219 10.01 -13.08 6.62
N LYS A 220 8.77 -13.37 6.25
CA LYS A 220 8.16 -14.71 6.33
C LYS A 220 8.75 -15.72 5.34
N ASN A 221 9.49 -15.28 4.34
CA ASN A 221 10.05 -16.13 3.28
C ASN A 221 11.59 -16.22 3.34
N ILE A 222 12.19 -15.83 4.48
CA ILE A 222 13.61 -16.09 4.82
C ILE A 222 13.65 -17.04 6.06
#